data_dc611e7da30c16744f5eab952b638019
#
_entry.id   dc611e7da30c16744f5eab952b638019
#
_cell.length_a   1.000
_cell.length_b   1.000
_cell.length_c   1.000
_cell.angle_alpha   90.00
_cell.angle_beta   90.00
_cell.angle_gamma   90.00
#
_symmetry.space_group_name_H-M   'P 1'
#
loop_
_entity.id
_entity.type
_entity.pdbx_description
1 polymer ?
#
loop_
_entity_poly.entity_id
_entity_poly.type
_entity_poly.pdbx_seq_one_letter_code
_entity_poly.pdbx_strand_id
1 'polypeptide(L)' 'PALAIKFSSVLQRGIKAGVFKADIDARLFLASSALLMSGGFTNHYTMSVLVGFDTTSKEGMRIWREHSANFILNSIRK' A
#
# COMPACT_ATOMS: atom_id res chain seq x y z
N PRO A 1 9.38 -14.87 -7.14
CA PRO A 1 8.44 -15.64 -6.33
C PRO A 1 7.02 -15.58 -6.89
N ALA A 2 6.25 -16.60 -6.59
CA ALA A 2 4.89 -16.75 -7.13
C ALA A 2 3.98 -15.59 -6.79
N LEU A 3 4.13 -15.02 -5.60
CA LEU A 3 3.32 -13.87 -5.16
C LEU A 3 3.56 -12.64 -6.03
N ALA A 4 4.82 -12.36 -6.35
CA ALA A 4 5.18 -11.22 -7.19
C ALA A 4 4.66 -11.40 -8.62
N ILE A 5 4.70 -12.62 -9.15
CA ILE A 5 4.18 -12.93 -10.47
C ILE A 5 2.66 -12.74 -10.49
N LYS A 6 1.97 -13.25 -9.49
CA LYS A 6 0.51 -13.12 -9.36
C LYS A 6 0.08 -11.66 -9.25
N PHE A 7 0.79 -10.90 -8.43
CA PHE A 7 0.54 -9.47 -8.24
C PHE A 7 0.74 -8.71 -9.55
N SER A 8 1.84 -8.99 -10.26
CA SER A 8 2.15 -8.37 -11.54
C SER A 8 1.06 -8.67 -12.58
N SER A 9 0.55 -9.90 -12.59
CA SER A 9 -0.53 -10.30 -13.50
C SER A 9 -1.83 -9.51 -13.24
N VAL A 10 -2.21 -9.35 -11.98
CA VAL A 10 -3.40 -8.56 -11.60
C VAL A 10 -3.22 -7.11 -12.01
N LEU A 11 -2.03 -6.55 -11.75
CA LEU A 11 -1.72 -5.17 -12.10
C LEU A 11 -1.82 -4.95 -13.61
N GLN A 12 -1.26 -5.86 -14.41
CA GLN A 12 -1.31 -5.78 -15.87
C GLN A 12 -2.74 -5.83 -16.40
N ARG A 13 -3.61 -6.64 -15.80
CA ARG A 13 -5.03 -6.68 -16.18
C ARG A 13 -5.71 -5.33 -15.96
N GLY A 14 -5.42 -4.68 -14.83
CA GLY A 14 -5.96 -3.35 -14.54
C GLY A 14 -5.45 -2.28 -15.50
N ILE A 15 -4.19 -2.37 -15.91
CA ILE A 15 -3.60 -1.46 -16.91
C ILE A 15 -4.30 -1.64 -18.26
N LYS A 16 -4.47 -2.88 -18.71
CA LYS A 16 -5.13 -3.19 -19.99
C LYS A 16 -6.58 -2.73 -19.99
N ALA A 17 -7.26 -2.84 -18.86
CA ALA A 17 -8.64 -2.40 -18.71
C ALA A 17 -8.79 -0.88 -18.61
N GLY A 18 -7.68 -0.13 -18.55
CA GLY A 18 -7.71 1.32 -18.42
C GLY A 18 -8.05 1.82 -17.04
N VAL A 19 -8.04 0.95 -16.03
CA VAL A 19 -8.33 1.29 -14.64
C VAL A 19 -7.10 1.86 -13.94
N PHE A 20 -5.91 1.32 -14.24
CA PHE A 20 -4.65 1.73 -13.65
C PHE A 20 -3.78 2.48 -14.64
N LYS A 21 -2.88 3.30 -14.11
CA LYS A 21 -1.88 4.02 -14.91
C LYS A 21 -0.96 3.03 -15.63
N ALA A 22 -0.55 3.37 -16.85
CA ALA A 22 0.23 2.47 -17.71
C ALA A 22 1.71 2.37 -17.32
N ASP A 23 2.25 3.36 -16.60
CA ASP A 23 3.68 3.52 -16.31
C ASP A 23 4.11 2.99 -14.95
N ILE A 24 3.37 2.02 -14.40
CA ILE A 24 3.64 1.47 -13.07
C ILE A 24 4.69 0.38 -13.15
N ASP A 25 5.78 0.53 -12.39
CA ASP A 25 6.74 -0.55 -12.16
C ASP A 25 6.20 -1.45 -11.05
N ALA A 26 5.81 -2.67 -11.41
CA ALA A 26 5.16 -3.60 -10.47
C ALA A 26 6.04 -3.93 -9.25
N ARG A 27 7.36 -4.05 -9.44
CA ARG A 27 8.28 -4.38 -8.34
C ARG A 27 8.40 -3.24 -7.36
N LEU A 28 8.58 -2.03 -7.85
CA LEU A 28 8.67 -0.83 -7.01
C LEU A 28 7.34 -0.57 -6.31
N PHE A 29 6.24 -0.75 -7.00
CA PHE A 29 4.91 -0.58 -6.42
C PHE A 29 4.66 -1.58 -5.30
N LEU A 30 5.00 -2.86 -5.51
CA LEU A 30 4.84 -3.90 -4.48
C LEU A 30 5.69 -3.60 -3.25
N ALA A 31 6.96 -3.25 -3.45
CA ALA A 31 7.88 -2.94 -2.35
C ALA A 31 7.41 -1.71 -1.56
N SER A 32 6.99 -0.67 -2.24
CA SER A 32 6.50 0.56 -1.61
C SER A 32 5.20 0.31 -0.84
N SER A 33 4.31 -0.49 -1.40
CA SER A 33 3.05 -0.87 -0.74
C SER A 33 3.31 -1.65 0.54
N ALA A 34 4.23 -2.61 0.50
CA ALA A 34 4.61 -3.40 1.66
C ALA A 34 5.21 -2.52 2.76
N LEU A 35 6.08 -1.58 2.38
CA LEU A 35 6.69 -0.64 3.31
C LEU A 35 5.63 0.24 3.98
N LEU A 36 4.70 0.79 3.21
CA LEU A 36 3.64 1.64 3.74
C LEU A 36 2.71 0.86 4.65
N MET A 37 2.27 -0.33 4.24
CA MET A 37 1.33 -1.14 5.04
C MET A 37 1.94 -1.56 6.37
N SER A 38 3.22 -1.90 6.41
CA SER A 38 3.89 -2.33 7.63
C SER A 38 4.38 -1.17 8.50
N GLY A 39 4.47 0.05 7.96
CA GLY A 39 5.09 1.19 8.63
C GLY A 39 4.43 1.57 9.94
N GLY A 40 3.12 1.40 10.05
CA GLY A 40 2.39 1.68 11.30
C GLY A 40 2.82 0.79 12.44
N PHE A 41 3.35 -0.41 12.15
CA PHE A 41 3.87 -1.34 13.13
C PHE A 41 5.39 -1.24 13.28
N THR A 42 6.14 -1.34 12.18
CA THR A 42 7.61 -1.38 12.21
C THR A 42 8.23 -0.04 12.63
N ASN A 43 7.57 1.07 12.32
CA ASN A 43 8.01 2.42 12.68
C ASN A 43 6.98 3.11 13.58
N HIS A 44 6.36 2.37 14.49
CA HIS A 44 5.19 2.85 15.23
C HIS A 44 5.47 4.09 16.10
N TYR A 45 6.68 4.22 16.64
CA TYR A 45 7.00 5.42 17.45
C TYR A 45 6.91 6.68 16.62
N THR A 46 7.61 6.71 15.49
CA THR A 46 7.64 7.87 14.61
C THR A 46 6.25 8.12 14.00
N MET A 47 5.60 7.06 13.53
CA MET A 47 4.29 7.20 12.91
C MET A 47 3.24 7.68 13.91
N SER A 48 3.25 7.14 15.14
CA SER A 48 2.29 7.54 16.18
C SER A 48 2.43 9.03 16.54
N VAL A 49 3.68 9.51 16.61
CA VAL A 49 3.92 10.95 16.87
C VAL A 49 3.35 11.80 15.74
N LEU A 50 3.58 11.39 14.48
CA LEU A 50 3.14 12.17 13.33
C LEU A 50 1.62 12.21 13.19
N VAL A 51 0.93 11.08 13.45
CA VAL A 51 -0.52 11.02 13.27
C VAL A 51 -1.32 11.39 14.53
N GLY A 52 -0.66 11.43 15.70
CA GLY A 52 -1.31 11.82 16.95
C GLY A 52 -2.11 10.72 17.62
N PHE A 53 -1.92 9.45 17.26
CA PHE A 53 -2.53 8.30 17.93
C PHE A 53 -1.60 7.09 17.85
N ASP A 54 -1.83 6.09 18.71
CA ASP A 54 -1.02 4.86 18.72
C ASP A 54 -1.37 3.97 17.53
N THR A 55 -0.45 3.87 16.56
CA THR A 55 -0.66 3.07 15.35
C THR A 55 -0.68 1.56 15.62
N THR A 56 -0.25 1.12 16.82
CA THR A 56 -0.29 -0.30 17.20
C THR A 56 -1.55 -0.66 18.00
N SER A 57 -2.35 0.33 18.41
CA SER A 57 -3.65 0.05 19.02
C SER A 57 -4.59 -0.58 17.99
N LYS A 58 -5.65 -1.25 18.49
CA LYS A 58 -6.62 -1.89 17.61
C LYS A 58 -7.24 -0.89 16.62
N GLU A 59 -7.66 0.26 17.13
CA GLU A 59 -8.25 1.32 16.30
C GLU A 59 -7.20 1.97 15.41
N GLY A 60 -6.00 2.21 15.93
CA GLY A 60 -4.91 2.78 15.15
C GLY A 60 -4.48 1.90 14.00
N MET A 61 -4.42 0.57 14.21
CA MET A 61 -4.12 -0.37 13.13
C MET A 61 -5.20 -0.39 12.06
N ARG A 62 -6.47 -0.28 12.46
CA ARG A 62 -7.59 -0.19 11.53
C ARG A 62 -7.47 1.06 10.66
N ILE A 63 -7.25 2.19 11.30
CA ILE A 63 -7.13 3.48 10.60
C ILE A 63 -5.94 3.45 9.63
N TRP A 64 -4.79 2.97 10.12
CA TRP A 64 -3.59 2.89 9.29
C TRP A 64 -3.79 2.00 8.07
N ARG A 65 -4.40 0.82 8.26
CA ARG A 65 -4.68 -0.12 7.18
C ARG A 65 -5.61 0.49 6.13
N GLU A 66 -6.71 1.10 6.55
CA GLU A 66 -7.65 1.73 5.63
C GLU A 66 -7.00 2.88 4.87
N HIS A 67 -6.28 3.75 5.57
CA HIS A 67 -5.57 4.86 4.94
C HIS A 67 -4.55 4.36 3.92
N SER A 68 -3.74 3.38 4.31
CA SER A 68 -2.69 2.83 3.45
C SER A 68 -3.27 2.18 2.20
N ALA A 69 -4.32 1.39 2.35
CA ALA A 69 -4.99 0.76 1.21
C ALA A 69 -5.53 1.81 0.23
N ASN A 70 -6.18 2.85 0.72
CA ASN A 70 -6.71 3.92 -0.12
C ASN A 70 -5.58 4.71 -0.78
N PHE A 71 -4.52 5.00 -0.04
CA PHE A 71 -3.36 5.71 -0.57
C PHE A 71 -2.71 4.93 -1.73
N ILE A 72 -2.53 3.62 -1.52
CA ILE A 72 -1.96 2.73 -2.53
C ILE A 72 -2.84 2.68 -3.78
N LEU A 73 -4.14 2.46 -3.61
CA LEU A 73 -5.07 2.41 -4.75
C LEU A 73 -5.10 3.73 -5.51
N ASN A 74 -5.13 4.85 -4.81
CA ASN A 74 -5.16 6.16 -5.45
C ASN A 74 -3.87 6.48 -6.20
N SER A 75 -2.74 5.88 -5.80
CA SER A 75 -1.46 6.10 -6.47
C SER A 75 -1.40 5.49 -7.87
N ILE A 76 -2.18 4.44 -8.13
CA ILE A 76 -2.18 3.73 -9.42
C ILE A 76 -3.45 3.93 -10.24
N ARG A 77 -4.51 4.44 -9.62
CA ARG A 77 -5.78 4.67 -10.32
C ARG A 77 -5.62 5.79 -11.33
N LYS A 78 -6.15 5.54 -12.51
CA LYS A 78 -6.09 6.49 -13.61
C LYS A 78 -6.96 7.72 -13.40
#